data_2248010a43b6f456e32994394038357f
#
_entry.id   2248010a43b6f456e32994394038357f
#
_cell.length_a   1.000
_cell.length_b   1.000
_cell.length_c   1.000
_cell.angle_alpha   90.00
_cell.angle_beta   90.00
_cell.angle_gamma   90.00
#
_symmetry.space_group_name_H-M   'P 1'
#
loop_
_entity.id
_entity.type
_entity.pdbx_description
1 polymer ?
#
loop_
_entity_poly.entity_id
_entity_poly.type
_entity_poly.pdbx_seq_one_letter_code
_entity_poly.pdbx_strand_id
1 'polypeptide(L)'
;GGTLAASIVAQARGDSYTVMASNFAPHAASPSLFPNVSYDAQRDFTHIALLGALPMVLGVTPSHPARDAATLLAQGRAQGSAMTMGYGGTGTASHLIGLALL
;
A
#
# COMPACT_ATOMS: atom_id res chain seq x y z
N GLY A 1 4.33 4.05 -2.35
CA GLY A 1 5.68 3.48 -2.25
C GLY A 1 6.01 2.57 -3.42
N GLY A 2 7.27 2.61 -3.86
CA GLY A 2 7.78 1.68 -4.88
C GLY A 2 7.63 2.14 -6.34
N THR A 3 6.98 3.24 -6.63
CA THR A 3 6.82 3.76 -8.01
C THR A 3 8.14 4.09 -8.69
N LEU A 4 9.12 4.62 -7.96
CA LEU A 4 10.46 4.89 -8.51
C LEU A 4 11.15 3.60 -8.93
N ALA A 5 11.14 2.56 -8.08
CA ALA A 5 11.73 1.26 -8.42
C ALA A 5 11.01 0.63 -9.63
N ALA A 6 9.68 0.68 -9.67
CA ALA A 6 8.91 0.19 -10.80
C ALA A 6 9.25 0.93 -12.10
N SER A 7 9.39 2.26 -12.05
CA SER A 7 9.80 3.06 -13.20
C SER A 7 11.19 2.66 -13.74
N ILE A 8 12.15 2.44 -12.84
CA ILE A 8 13.52 2.02 -13.23
C ILE A 8 13.48 0.65 -13.92
N VAL A 9 12.77 -0.32 -13.34
CA VAL A 9 12.68 -1.68 -13.91
C VAL A 9 11.91 -1.69 -15.23
N ALA A 10 10.84 -0.92 -15.36
CA ALA A 10 10.10 -0.77 -16.61
C ALA A 10 10.97 -0.21 -17.75
N GLN A 11 11.97 0.60 -17.44
CA GLN A 11 12.92 1.15 -18.42
C GLN A 11 14.07 0.19 -18.76
N ALA A 12 14.34 -0.83 -17.93
CA ALA A 12 15.40 -1.81 -18.15
C ALA A 12 15.02 -2.90 -19.19
N ARG A 13 14.39 -2.50 -20.29
CA ARG A 13 13.91 -3.40 -21.35
C ARG A 13 15.09 -4.15 -22.00
N GLY A 14 14.92 -5.46 -22.11
CA GLY A 14 15.95 -6.33 -22.68
C GLY A 14 17.09 -6.73 -21.73
N ASP A 15 17.05 -6.28 -20.48
CA ASP A 15 17.98 -6.70 -19.43
C ASP A 15 17.38 -7.88 -18.65
N SER A 16 17.99 -9.06 -18.82
CA SER A 16 17.56 -10.30 -18.16
C SER A 16 18.01 -10.41 -16.69
N TYR A 17 18.82 -9.47 -16.21
CA TYR A 17 19.39 -9.49 -14.86
C TYR A 17 18.72 -8.52 -13.89
N THR A 18 17.92 -7.58 -14.40
CA THR A 18 17.20 -6.63 -13.56
C THR A 18 15.85 -7.22 -13.17
N VAL A 19 15.69 -7.52 -11.88
CA VAL A 19 14.45 -8.06 -11.30
C VAL A 19 13.96 -7.17 -10.17
N MET A 20 12.64 -7.17 -9.94
CA MET A 20 11.98 -6.39 -8.91
C MET A 20 11.19 -7.30 -7.97
N ALA A 21 11.49 -7.24 -6.67
CA ALA A 21 10.56 -7.69 -5.66
C ALA A 21 9.54 -6.58 -5.41
N SER A 22 8.28 -6.84 -5.72
CA SER A 22 7.23 -5.84 -5.74
C SER A 22 6.06 -6.19 -4.83
N ASN A 23 5.11 -5.26 -4.73
CA ASN A 23 3.91 -5.42 -3.93
C ASN A 23 2.72 -4.68 -4.56
N PHE A 24 1.60 -4.66 -3.83
CA PHE A 24 0.35 -4.00 -4.23
C PHE A 24 0.52 -2.54 -4.66
N ALA A 25 1.36 -1.75 -3.96
CA ALA A 25 1.40 -0.31 -4.16
C ALA A 25 1.81 0.12 -5.59
N PRO A 26 2.96 -0.29 -6.17
CA PRO A 26 3.35 0.15 -7.51
C PRO A 26 2.51 -0.47 -8.62
N HIS A 27 1.98 -1.68 -8.45
CA HIS A 27 1.30 -2.39 -9.54
C HIS A 27 -0.22 -2.23 -9.57
N ALA A 28 -0.86 -2.01 -8.41
CA ALA A 28 -2.32 -1.87 -8.34
C ALA A 28 -2.77 -0.47 -7.92
N ALA A 29 -2.19 0.08 -6.84
CA ALA A 29 -2.67 1.34 -6.28
C ALA A 29 -2.14 2.58 -7.03
N SER A 30 -0.85 2.62 -7.33
CA SER A 30 -0.22 3.83 -7.88
C SER A 30 -0.77 4.26 -9.24
N PRO A 31 -1.06 3.35 -10.20
CA PRO A 31 -1.66 3.76 -11.47
C PRO A 31 -3.00 4.49 -11.33
N SER A 32 -3.76 4.18 -10.27
CA SER A 32 -5.06 4.82 -10.01
C SER A 32 -4.97 6.07 -9.15
N LEU A 33 -3.93 6.18 -8.32
CA LEU A 33 -3.77 7.27 -7.35
C LEU A 33 -2.96 8.44 -7.85
N PHE A 34 -2.02 8.19 -8.76
CA PHE A 34 -1.10 9.22 -9.24
C PHE A 34 -1.27 9.44 -10.74
N PRO A 35 -1.52 10.68 -11.18
CA PRO A 35 -1.82 10.97 -12.58
C PRO A 35 -0.61 10.77 -13.53
N ASN A 36 0.62 10.79 -13.00
CA ASN A 36 1.85 10.79 -13.79
C ASN A 36 2.74 9.59 -13.46
N VAL A 37 2.18 8.37 -13.44
CA VAL A 37 2.97 7.15 -13.35
C VAL A 37 3.59 6.86 -14.72
N SER A 38 4.91 6.69 -14.78
CA SER A 38 5.69 6.58 -16.02
C SER A 38 5.81 5.15 -16.56
N TYR A 39 4.96 4.23 -16.11
CA TYR A 39 4.94 2.82 -16.54
C TYR A 39 3.51 2.28 -16.59
N ASP A 40 3.30 1.27 -17.42
CA ASP A 40 2.11 0.45 -17.43
C ASP A 40 2.34 -0.82 -16.60
N ALA A 41 1.60 -0.96 -15.49
CA ALA A 41 1.80 -2.06 -14.53
C ALA A 41 1.50 -3.45 -15.12
N GLN A 42 0.76 -3.55 -16.23
CA GLN A 42 0.44 -4.80 -16.89
C GLN A 42 1.35 -5.10 -18.08
N ARG A 43 1.75 -4.08 -18.84
CA ARG A 43 2.44 -4.25 -20.12
C ARG A 43 3.96 -4.14 -20.01
N ASP A 44 4.46 -3.34 -19.05
CA ASP A 44 5.90 -3.06 -18.95
C ASP A 44 6.66 -4.08 -18.08
N PHE A 45 5.97 -5.10 -17.55
CA PHE A 45 6.57 -6.11 -16.67
C PHE A 45 6.22 -7.53 -17.11
N THR A 46 7.16 -8.44 -16.95
CA THR A 46 6.90 -9.88 -16.98
C THR A 46 6.74 -10.35 -15.54
N HIS A 47 5.51 -10.66 -15.13
CA HIS A 47 5.19 -11.16 -13.79
C HIS A 47 5.58 -12.63 -13.68
N ILE A 48 6.54 -12.95 -12.81
CA ILE A 48 7.15 -14.29 -12.72
C ILE A 48 6.45 -15.16 -11.69
N ALA A 49 6.30 -14.66 -10.45
CA ALA A 49 5.73 -15.44 -9.35
C ALA A 49 5.18 -14.55 -8.24
N LEU A 50 4.19 -15.07 -7.51
CA LEU A 50 3.78 -14.55 -6.22
C LEU A 50 4.72 -15.11 -5.14
N LEU A 51 5.51 -14.26 -4.50
CA LEU A 51 6.46 -14.67 -3.46
C LEU A 51 5.79 -14.99 -2.13
N GLY A 52 4.64 -14.35 -1.85
CA GLY A 52 3.90 -14.55 -0.62
C GLY A 52 2.82 -13.49 -0.42
N ALA A 53 1.96 -13.71 0.58
CA ALA A 53 0.96 -12.74 1.02
C ALA A 53 1.19 -12.42 2.50
N LEU A 54 1.16 -11.13 2.83
CA LEU A 54 1.35 -10.65 4.21
C LEU A 54 0.02 -10.08 4.72
N PRO A 55 -0.44 -10.52 5.90
CA PRO A 55 -1.61 -9.94 6.53
C PRO A 55 -1.32 -8.50 6.97
N MET A 56 -2.32 -7.65 6.86
CA MET A 56 -2.30 -6.32 7.47
C MET A 56 -2.81 -6.41 8.90
N VAL A 57 -2.13 -5.74 9.82
CA VAL A 57 -2.47 -5.73 11.24
C VAL A 57 -2.79 -4.29 11.65
N LEU A 58 -3.91 -4.12 12.35
CA LEU A 58 -4.28 -2.86 13.00
C LEU A 58 -3.88 -2.93 14.47
N GLY A 59 -3.04 -2.03 14.90
CA GLY A 59 -2.55 -1.95 16.28
C GLY A 59 -2.80 -0.59 16.90
N VAL A 60 -2.97 -0.58 18.22
CA VAL A 60 -3.05 0.62 19.04
C VAL A 60 -2.05 0.54 20.19
N THR A 61 -1.75 1.67 20.82
CA THR A 61 -0.89 1.70 22.01
C THR A 61 -1.52 0.91 23.16
N PRO A 62 -0.75 0.33 24.08
CA PRO A 62 -1.28 -0.40 25.25
C PRO A 62 -2.20 0.44 26.13
N SER A 63 -2.00 1.76 26.16
CA SER A 63 -2.84 2.72 26.90
C SER A 63 -4.15 3.10 26.19
N HIS A 64 -4.33 2.70 24.91
CA HIS A 64 -5.54 3.03 24.18
C HIS A 64 -6.77 2.33 24.82
N PRO A 65 -7.92 3.02 24.94
CA PRO A 65 -9.10 2.44 25.60
C PRO A 65 -9.78 1.31 24.81
N ALA A 66 -9.71 1.33 23.47
CA ALA A 66 -10.28 0.26 22.65
C ALA A 66 -9.50 -1.06 22.83
N ARG A 67 -10.23 -2.16 23.04
CA ARG A 67 -9.68 -3.50 23.23
C ARG A 67 -10.04 -4.46 22.08
N ASP A 68 -10.88 -4.01 21.16
CA ASP A 68 -11.32 -4.75 19.98
C ASP A 68 -11.55 -3.80 18.80
N ALA A 69 -11.69 -4.38 17.61
CA ALA A 69 -11.85 -3.63 16.38
C ALA A 69 -13.18 -2.83 16.35
N ALA A 70 -14.26 -3.38 16.88
CA ALA A 70 -15.56 -2.73 16.85
C ALA A 70 -15.54 -1.44 17.68
N THR A 71 -14.97 -1.49 18.89
CA THR A 71 -14.80 -0.32 19.75
C THR A 71 -13.91 0.73 19.09
N LEU A 72 -12.80 0.31 18.47
CA LEU A 72 -11.89 1.23 17.78
C LEU A 72 -12.58 1.95 16.62
N LEU A 73 -13.31 1.22 15.78
CA LEU A 73 -14.04 1.79 14.65
C LEU A 73 -15.17 2.74 15.10
N ALA A 74 -15.88 2.38 16.16
CA ALA A 74 -16.90 3.25 16.74
C ALA A 74 -16.31 4.58 17.25
N GLN A 75 -15.16 4.52 17.92
CA GLN A 75 -14.44 5.70 18.36
C GLN A 75 -13.93 6.53 17.18
N GLY A 76 -13.38 5.89 16.13
CA GLY A 76 -12.94 6.57 14.93
C GLY A 76 -14.07 7.36 14.26
N ARG A 77 -15.23 6.76 14.12
CA ARG A 77 -16.42 7.43 13.56
C ARG A 77 -16.92 8.57 14.44
N ALA A 78 -16.84 8.43 15.76
CA ALA A 78 -17.26 9.47 16.69
C ALA A 78 -16.27 10.64 16.75
N GLN A 79 -14.98 10.39 16.67
CA GLN A 79 -13.93 11.40 16.75
C GLN A 79 -13.59 12.05 15.40
N GLY A 80 -13.92 11.41 14.29
CA GLY A 80 -13.66 11.93 12.95
C GLY A 80 -12.19 12.32 12.74
N SER A 81 -11.95 13.56 12.35
CA SER A 81 -10.59 14.09 12.05
C SER A 81 -9.67 14.20 13.28
N ALA A 82 -10.15 14.00 14.51
CA ALA A 82 -9.30 14.00 15.70
C ALA A 82 -8.53 12.68 15.89
N MET A 83 -8.91 11.62 15.19
CA MET A 83 -8.19 10.36 15.23
C MET A 83 -7.04 10.36 14.24
N THR A 84 -5.84 10.02 14.70
CA THR A 84 -4.64 9.93 13.86
C THR A 84 -4.25 8.48 13.61
N MET A 85 -3.83 8.18 12.38
CA MET A 85 -3.39 6.86 11.97
C MET A 85 -2.00 6.92 11.34
N GLY A 86 -1.09 6.05 11.81
CA GLY A 86 0.20 5.83 11.18
C GLY A 86 0.12 4.76 10.08
N TYR A 87 0.77 4.99 8.95
CA TYR A 87 0.85 4.05 7.83
C TYR A 87 2.19 4.14 7.10
N GLY A 88 2.50 3.15 6.27
CA GLY A 88 3.81 3.00 5.63
C GLY A 88 4.08 3.95 4.44
N GLY A 89 3.25 4.96 4.22
CA GLY A 89 3.38 5.93 3.14
C GLY A 89 2.14 5.99 2.24
N THR A 90 1.96 7.14 1.57
CA THR A 90 0.82 7.38 0.69
C THR A 90 0.77 6.37 -0.46
N GLY A 91 -0.41 5.80 -0.71
CA GLY A 91 -0.64 4.80 -1.74
C GLY A 91 -0.24 3.38 -1.36
N THR A 92 0.24 3.13 -0.14
CA THR A 92 0.48 1.77 0.35
C THR A 92 -0.81 1.06 0.76
N ALA A 93 -0.77 -0.27 0.90
CA ALA A 93 -1.92 -1.05 1.35
C ALA A 93 -2.41 -0.58 2.73
N SER A 94 -1.51 -0.28 3.68
CA SER A 94 -1.86 0.23 5.00
C SER A 94 -2.59 1.58 4.95
N HIS A 95 -2.20 2.47 4.04
CA HIS A 95 -2.90 3.73 3.83
C HIS A 95 -4.33 3.52 3.32
N LEU A 96 -4.49 2.75 2.23
CA LEU A 96 -5.80 2.56 1.59
C LEU A 96 -6.77 1.74 2.46
N ILE A 97 -6.27 0.68 3.11
CA ILE A 97 -7.08 -0.11 4.05
C ILE A 97 -7.50 0.75 5.24
N GLY A 98 -6.58 1.56 5.78
CA GLY A 98 -6.89 2.48 6.87
C GLY A 98 -7.99 3.46 6.51
N LEU A 99 -7.92 4.06 5.32
CA LEU A 99 -8.99 4.96 4.82
C LEU A 99 -10.33 4.24 4.60
N ALA A 100 -10.32 2.98 4.22
CA ALA A 100 -11.53 2.19 4.01
C ALA A 100 -12.18 1.73 5.32
N LEU A 101 -11.45 1.72 6.44
CA LEU A 101 -11.95 1.33 7.75
C LEU A 101 -12.63 2.48 8.50
N LEU A 102 -12.27 3.71 8.23
CA LEU A 102 -12.79 4.93 8.85
C LEU A 102 -13.93 5.55 8.04
#